data_85f3b96b4ded0975b09ddea291c13004
#
_entry.id   85f3b96b4ded0975b09ddea291c13004
#
_cell.length_a   1.000
_cell.length_b   1.000
_cell.length_c   1.000
_cell.angle_alpha   90.00
_cell.angle_beta   90.00
_cell.angle_gamma   90.00
#
_symmetry.space_group_name_H-M   'P 1'
#
loop_
_entity.id
_entity.type
_entity.pdbx_description
1 polymer ?
#
loop_
_entity_poly.entity_id
_entity_poly.type
_entity_poly.pdbx_seq_one_letter_code
_entity_poly.pdbx_strand_id
1 'polypeptide(L)'
;MSELVVYKANELAVSRYDLTEHETKLILCCVALLNPTLDNPIREDRTITFTYQQYAEMMGLSPDNAYHRLHKATSELMTRTVEVIYPTGDISKRIFQWVNYAEFNRKTQSLTLVFSEDIIPYLFQLKQFIKYNLAYVKAFENKYSMRIYEWLLKELTQRKTHRANIEISIAEFKFMLLLEKHYPEFKELNRWVLKPITKDLNTHSNMKLAIGKRGRPAGTLIFQVALNQPLEPGDNAKKDSRKINNSTRTPIPVLNMTEDELLYKTLENVLQRALIARIQLTKFDAKFLFDMQSKYHLNASFSWLTDKQRAKLEKTLSKYRKF
;
A
#
# COMPACT_ATOMS: atom_id res chain seq x y z
N MET A 1 -19.39 -1.48 1.61
CA MET A 1 -17.99 -1.49 1.11
C MET A 1 -17.14 -2.12 2.19
N SER A 2 -16.29 -3.09 1.86
CA SER A 2 -15.32 -3.65 2.80
C SER A 2 -14.35 -2.56 3.25
N GLU A 3 -13.94 -2.58 4.52
CA GLU A 3 -12.95 -1.65 5.04
C GLU A 3 -11.62 -1.84 4.31
N LEU A 4 -11.09 -0.77 3.73
CA LEU A 4 -9.77 -0.76 3.12
C LEU A 4 -8.72 -0.54 4.21
N VAL A 5 -7.85 -1.52 4.41
CA VAL A 5 -6.84 -1.52 5.46
C VAL A 5 -5.45 -1.39 4.85
N VAL A 6 -4.70 -0.41 5.32
CA VAL A 6 -3.31 -0.18 4.93
C VAL A 6 -2.38 -0.96 5.86
N TYR A 7 -1.42 -1.67 5.29
CA TYR A 7 -0.32 -2.35 5.98
C TYR A 7 1.01 -1.84 5.44
N LYS A 8 1.87 -1.31 6.30
CA LYS A 8 3.20 -0.79 5.92
C LYS A 8 4.23 -1.13 6.98
N ALA A 9 5.44 -1.50 6.56
CA ALA A 9 6.55 -1.68 7.49
C ALA A 9 6.83 -0.41 8.30
N ASN A 10 7.27 -0.57 9.53
CA ASN A 10 7.64 0.54 10.40
C ASN A 10 8.77 1.41 9.81
N GLU A 11 9.71 0.79 9.09
CA GLU A 11 10.79 1.49 8.39
C GLU A 11 10.25 2.45 7.33
N LEU A 12 9.20 2.04 6.61
CA LEU A 12 8.57 2.88 5.59
C LEU A 12 7.81 4.06 6.20
N ALA A 13 7.22 3.89 7.39
CA ALA A 13 6.53 4.96 8.12
C ALA A 13 7.47 6.10 8.55
N VAL A 14 8.76 5.82 8.76
CA VAL A 14 9.80 6.82 9.13
C VAL A 14 10.74 7.16 7.98
N SER A 15 10.58 6.57 6.81
CA SER A 15 11.40 6.82 5.63
C SER A 15 11.24 8.27 5.13
N ARG A 16 12.20 8.73 4.34
CA ARG A 16 12.20 10.09 3.78
C ARG A 16 11.68 10.05 2.34
N TYR A 17 10.63 10.78 2.05
CA TYR A 17 10.08 10.98 0.71
C TYR A 17 9.29 12.27 0.64
N ASP A 18 9.25 12.87 -0.53
CA ASP A 18 8.42 14.06 -0.81
C ASP A 18 7.32 13.69 -1.78
N LEU A 19 6.16 13.35 -1.23
CA LEU A 19 4.92 13.12 -1.96
C LEU A 19 3.95 14.26 -1.68
N THR A 20 3.22 14.67 -2.69
CA THR A 20 2.04 15.51 -2.53
C THR A 20 0.92 14.74 -1.82
N GLU A 21 -0.09 15.45 -1.35
CA GLU A 21 -1.28 14.84 -0.75
C GLU A 21 -1.91 13.79 -1.69
N HIS A 22 -2.05 14.13 -2.98
CA HIS A 22 -2.69 13.25 -3.97
C HIS A 22 -1.83 12.03 -4.31
N GLU A 23 -0.51 12.19 -4.43
CA GLU A 23 0.42 11.06 -4.61
C GLU A 23 0.37 10.12 -3.41
N THR A 24 0.37 10.66 -2.19
CA THR A 24 0.28 9.84 -0.97
C THR A 24 -1.05 9.09 -0.92
N LYS A 25 -2.17 9.75 -1.20
CA LYS A 25 -3.50 9.12 -1.25
C LYS A 25 -3.57 8.00 -2.30
N LEU A 26 -2.99 8.22 -3.48
CA LEU A 26 -2.90 7.19 -4.52
C LEU A 26 -2.11 5.97 -4.04
N ILE A 27 -0.91 6.18 -3.47
CA ILE A 27 -0.10 5.09 -2.90
C ILE A 27 -0.85 4.33 -1.81
N LEU A 28 -1.48 5.02 -0.86
CA LEU A 28 -2.21 4.37 0.24
C LEU A 28 -3.42 3.59 -0.26
N CYS A 29 -4.12 4.10 -1.26
CA CYS A 29 -5.20 3.38 -1.94
C CYS A 29 -4.67 2.08 -2.56
N CYS A 30 -3.56 2.14 -3.31
CA CYS A 30 -2.94 0.97 -3.92
C CYS A 30 -2.43 -0.03 -2.87
N VAL A 31 -1.78 0.44 -1.80
CA VAL A 31 -1.30 -0.41 -0.70
C VAL A 31 -2.45 -1.14 0.01
N ALA A 32 -3.59 -0.47 0.20
CA ALA A 32 -4.77 -1.09 0.81
C ALA A 32 -5.40 -2.21 -0.05
N LEU A 33 -5.06 -2.26 -1.34
CA LEU A 33 -5.51 -3.30 -2.28
C LEU A 33 -4.52 -4.48 -2.38
N LEU A 34 -3.30 -4.34 -1.86
CA LEU A 34 -2.32 -5.43 -1.84
C LEU A 34 -2.70 -6.52 -0.83
N ASN A 35 -2.20 -7.72 -1.06
CA ASN A 35 -2.23 -8.79 -0.08
C ASN A 35 -0.88 -8.85 0.67
N PRO A 36 -0.77 -8.28 1.88
CA PRO A 36 0.51 -8.18 2.59
C PRO A 36 1.05 -9.53 3.10
N THR A 37 0.24 -10.60 3.06
CA THR A 37 0.63 -11.93 3.58
C THR A 37 1.25 -12.84 2.53
N LEU A 38 1.32 -12.39 1.27
CA LEU A 38 1.93 -13.17 0.21
C LEU A 38 3.42 -13.35 0.44
N ASP A 39 3.86 -14.61 0.33
CA ASP A 39 5.26 -14.95 0.35
C ASP A 39 5.84 -14.84 -1.07
N ASN A 40 6.98 -14.15 -1.20
CA ASN A 40 7.64 -13.93 -2.48
C ASN A 40 6.72 -13.37 -3.59
N PRO A 41 6.17 -12.15 -3.45
CA PRO A 41 5.26 -11.58 -4.44
C PRO A 41 5.93 -11.39 -5.80
N ILE A 42 5.25 -11.82 -6.84
CA ILE A 42 5.66 -11.63 -8.23
C ILE A 42 5.13 -10.29 -8.75
N ARG A 43 5.39 -9.97 -10.04
CA ARG A 43 4.96 -8.70 -10.64
C ARG A 43 3.44 -8.51 -10.56
N GLU A 44 2.66 -9.55 -10.80
CA GLU A 44 1.20 -9.56 -10.78
C GLU A 44 0.67 -9.24 -9.38
N ASP A 45 1.30 -9.76 -8.35
CA ASP A 45 0.93 -9.50 -6.94
C ASP A 45 1.20 -8.03 -6.54
N ARG A 46 2.10 -7.34 -7.24
CA ARG A 46 2.45 -5.92 -7.06
C ARG A 46 1.74 -5.00 -8.05
N THR A 47 0.92 -5.56 -8.93
CA THR A 47 0.16 -4.82 -9.94
C THR A 47 -1.23 -4.51 -9.42
N ILE A 48 -1.57 -3.24 -9.40
CA ILE A 48 -2.88 -2.76 -9.00
C ILE A 48 -3.55 -2.09 -10.19
N THR A 49 -4.75 -2.55 -10.52
CA THR A 49 -5.58 -1.96 -11.58
C THR A 49 -6.93 -1.57 -10.99
N PHE A 50 -7.37 -0.35 -11.25
CA PHE A 50 -8.69 0.14 -10.88
C PHE A 50 -9.19 1.18 -11.90
N THR A 51 -10.52 1.32 -12.02
CA THR A 51 -11.12 2.38 -12.84
C THR A 51 -11.09 3.71 -12.10
N TYR A 52 -11.20 4.82 -12.85
CA TYR A 52 -11.32 6.15 -12.25
C TYR A 52 -12.54 6.26 -11.34
N GLN A 53 -13.64 5.57 -11.69
CA GLN A 53 -14.84 5.50 -10.87
C GLN A 53 -14.56 4.76 -9.54
N GLN A 54 -13.91 3.60 -9.57
CA GLN A 54 -13.53 2.87 -8.36
C GLN A 54 -12.65 3.72 -7.43
N TYR A 55 -11.68 4.45 -8.00
CA TYR A 55 -10.87 5.36 -7.19
C TYR A 55 -11.69 6.51 -6.61
N ALA A 56 -12.60 7.09 -7.38
CA ALA A 56 -13.52 8.13 -6.91
C ALA A 56 -14.35 7.65 -5.71
N GLU A 57 -14.92 6.46 -5.79
CA GLU A 57 -15.69 5.83 -4.71
C GLU A 57 -14.84 5.57 -3.46
N MET A 58 -13.64 4.98 -3.62
CA MET A 58 -12.72 4.70 -2.52
C MET A 58 -12.31 5.97 -1.78
N MET A 59 -12.06 7.05 -2.53
CA MET A 59 -11.57 8.31 -1.98
C MET A 59 -12.67 9.33 -1.66
N GLY A 60 -13.93 9.05 -2.02
CA GLY A 60 -15.06 9.97 -1.83
C GLY A 60 -14.96 11.22 -2.71
N LEU A 61 -14.53 11.05 -3.96
CA LEU A 61 -14.35 12.12 -4.94
C LEU A 61 -15.45 12.06 -6.02
N SER A 62 -15.67 13.19 -6.75
CA SER A 62 -16.42 13.12 -8.00
C SER A 62 -15.56 12.45 -9.09
N PRO A 63 -16.16 11.76 -10.08
CA PRO A 63 -15.41 11.08 -11.15
C PRO A 63 -14.47 12.01 -11.93
N ASP A 64 -14.89 13.22 -12.26
CA ASP A 64 -14.07 14.20 -12.98
C ASP A 64 -12.83 14.62 -12.16
N ASN A 65 -13.02 14.90 -10.87
CA ASN A 65 -11.92 15.20 -9.97
C ASN A 65 -10.96 14.03 -9.82
N ALA A 66 -11.48 12.79 -9.77
CA ALA A 66 -10.66 11.59 -9.69
C ALA A 66 -9.78 11.42 -10.93
N TYR A 67 -10.32 11.62 -12.13
CA TYR A 67 -9.56 11.51 -13.37
C TYR A 67 -8.35 12.46 -13.41
N HIS A 68 -8.60 13.77 -13.22
CA HIS A 68 -7.53 14.76 -13.28
C HIS A 68 -6.47 14.58 -12.19
N ARG A 69 -6.91 14.27 -10.95
CA ARG A 69 -5.99 14.02 -9.82
C ARG A 69 -5.14 12.77 -10.03
N LEU A 70 -5.73 11.68 -10.54
CA LEU A 70 -5.00 10.46 -10.83
C LEU A 70 -3.94 10.65 -11.92
N HIS A 71 -4.30 11.29 -13.04
CA HIS A 71 -3.34 11.53 -14.12
C HIS A 71 -2.14 12.35 -13.64
N LYS A 72 -2.39 13.46 -12.94
CA LYS A 72 -1.32 14.29 -12.40
C LYS A 72 -0.49 13.53 -11.36
N ALA A 73 -1.14 12.96 -10.34
CA ALA A 73 -0.44 12.24 -9.28
C ALA A 73 0.38 11.07 -9.80
N THR A 74 -0.14 10.30 -10.77
CA THR A 74 0.58 9.17 -11.34
C THR A 74 1.82 9.62 -12.12
N SER A 75 1.70 10.67 -12.95
CA SER A 75 2.84 11.17 -13.73
C SER A 75 3.96 11.70 -12.83
N GLU A 76 3.63 12.39 -11.74
CA GLU A 76 4.60 12.88 -10.77
C GLU A 76 5.20 11.72 -9.96
N LEU A 77 4.38 10.74 -9.55
CA LEU A 77 4.79 9.59 -8.75
C LEU A 77 5.87 8.73 -9.43
N MET A 78 5.87 8.63 -10.76
CA MET A 78 6.88 7.90 -11.52
C MET A 78 8.32 8.43 -11.31
N THR A 79 8.47 9.65 -10.82
CA THR A 79 9.79 10.26 -10.54
C THR A 79 10.11 10.28 -9.04
N ARG A 80 9.18 9.88 -8.18
CA ARG A 80 9.34 9.95 -6.73
C ARG A 80 10.12 8.78 -6.17
N THR A 81 11.03 9.10 -5.27
CA THR A 81 11.86 8.11 -4.56
C THR A 81 11.54 8.06 -3.07
N VAL A 82 11.89 6.93 -2.49
CA VAL A 82 11.90 6.69 -1.05
C VAL A 82 13.33 6.53 -0.59
N GLU A 83 13.71 7.21 0.48
CA GLU A 83 15.00 7.05 1.13
C GLU A 83 14.78 6.40 2.51
N VAL A 84 15.20 5.14 2.66
CA VAL A 84 15.20 4.42 3.93
C VAL A 84 16.59 4.50 4.53
N ILE A 85 16.69 5.03 5.76
CA ILE A 85 17.94 5.22 6.48
C ILE A 85 18.12 4.11 7.51
N TYR A 86 19.31 3.54 7.54
CA TYR A 86 19.70 2.53 8.51
C TYR A 86 20.77 3.12 9.43
N PRO A 87 20.47 3.30 10.72
CA PRO A 87 21.43 3.90 11.66
C PRO A 87 22.61 2.97 12.01
N THR A 88 22.45 1.68 11.73
CA THR A 88 23.46 0.64 12.05
C THR A 88 23.61 -0.33 10.88
N GLY A 89 24.77 -1.01 10.81
CA GLY A 89 25.09 -1.98 9.75
C GLY A 89 25.89 -1.35 8.59
N ASP A 90 26.23 -2.18 7.60
CA ASP A 90 27.11 -1.78 6.48
C ASP A 90 26.39 -0.86 5.46
N ILE A 91 25.07 -0.96 5.41
CA ILE A 91 24.25 -0.14 4.51
C ILE A 91 23.70 1.05 5.29
N SER A 92 24.14 2.26 4.95
CA SER A 92 23.67 3.48 5.60
C SER A 92 22.28 3.93 5.11
N LYS A 93 21.97 3.71 3.83
CA LYS A 93 20.68 4.05 3.23
C LYS A 93 20.41 3.28 1.96
N ARG A 94 19.11 3.16 1.62
CA ARG A 94 18.63 2.72 0.31
C ARG A 94 17.73 3.78 -0.29
N ILE A 95 17.86 3.99 -1.60
CA ILE A 95 17.00 4.91 -2.36
C ILE A 95 16.39 4.11 -3.51
N PHE A 96 15.07 4.12 -3.62
CA PHE A 96 14.33 3.40 -4.66
C PHE A 96 13.02 4.12 -5.01
N GLN A 97 12.41 3.76 -6.12
CA GLN A 97 11.12 4.31 -6.56
C GLN A 97 9.95 3.55 -5.92
N TRP A 98 8.82 4.26 -5.74
CA TRP A 98 7.57 3.63 -5.31
C TRP A 98 7.02 2.66 -6.35
N VAL A 99 6.97 3.11 -7.59
CA VAL A 99 6.40 2.41 -8.74
C VAL A 99 7.38 2.45 -9.90
N ASN A 100 7.40 1.43 -10.72
CA ASN A 100 8.25 1.34 -11.90
C ASN A 100 7.47 1.25 -13.21
N TYR A 101 6.13 1.20 -13.14
CA TYR A 101 5.27 1.16 -14.30
C TYR A 101 3.91 1.78 -14.00
N ALA A 102 3.38 2.53 -14.96
CA ALA A 102 2.03 3.07 -14.97
C ALA A 102 1.44 3.01 -16.38
N GLU A 103 0.17 2.60 -16.49
CA GLU A 103 -0.56 2.52 -17.74
C GLU A 103 -1.96 3.09 -17.59
N PHE A 104 -2.35 3.98 -18.50
CA PHE A 104 -3.70 4.54 -18.59
C PHE A 104 -4.43 3.90 -19.76
N ASN A 105 -5.50 3.17 -19.49
CA ASN A 105 -6.32 2.55 -20.51
C ASN A 105 -7.56 3.40 -20.80
N ARG A 106 -7.65 3.96 -22.01
CA ARG A 106 -8.75 4.83 -22.42
C ARG A 106 -10.07 4.07 -22.60
N LYS A 107 -10.01 2.81 -23.07
CA LYS A 107 -11.20 2.00 -23.34
C LYS A 107 -11.89 1.59 -22.04
N THR A 108 -11.12 1.15 -21.06
CA THR A 108 -11.63 0.69 -19.75
C THR A 108 -11.68 1.81 -18.70
N GLN A 109 -11.19 3.00 -19.04
CA GLN A 109 -11.05 4.14 -18.12
C GLN A 109 -10.36 3.73 -16.81
N SER A 110 -9.24 3.04 -16.91
CA SER A 110 -8.52 2.49 -15.77
C SER A 110 -7.06 2.91 -15.75
N LEU A 111 -6.50 2.86 -14.54
CA LEU A 111 -5.09 3.01 -14.25
C LEU A 111 -4.56 1.67 -13.76
N THR A 112 -3.44 1.23 -14.32
CA THR A 112 -2.63 0.14 -13.81
C THR A 112 -1.32 0.69 -13.28
N LEU A 113 -0.97 0.33 -12.03
CA LEU A 113 0.30 0.66 -11.39
C LEU A 113 1.03 -0.62 -10.97
N VAL A 114 2.34 -0.65 -11.13
CA VAL A 114 3.19 -1.72 -10.63
C VAL A 114 4.18 -1.15 -9.62
N PHE A 115 4.11 -1.63 -8.39
CA PHE A 115 5.11 -1.28 -7.37
C PHE A 115 6.49 -1.81 -7.73
N SER A 116 7.55 -1.07 -7.41
CA SER A 116 8.92 -1.50 -7.64
C SER A 116 9.24 -2.79 -6.85
N GLU A 117 10.26 -3.54 -7.27
CA GLU A 117 10.70 -4.73 -6.53
C GLU A 117 11.32 -4.37 -5.17
N ASP A 118 12.02 -3.24 -5.14
CA ASP A 118 12.71 -2.79 -3.93
C ASP A 118 11.77 -2.43 -2.77
N ILE A 119 10.48 -2.19 -3.05
CA ILE A 119 9.48 -1.90 -2.02
C ILE A 119 8.89 -3.17 -1.37
N ILE A 120 9.12 -4.35 -1.95
CA ILE A 120 8.56 -5.62 -1.47
C ILE A 120 8.78 -5.83 0.05
N PRO A 121 10.00 -5.64 0.60
CA PRO A 121 10.24 -5.87 2.03
C PRO A 121 9.42 -4.97 2.96
N TYR A 122 8.88 -3.88 2.42
CA TYR A 122 8.16 -2.86 3.19
C TYR A 122 6.63 -2.95 3.06
N LEU A 123 6.13 -3.79 2.15
CA LEU A 123 4.69 -3.98 1.89
C LEU A 123 4.22 -5.42 2.03
N PHE A 124 5.13 -6.40 2.03
CA PHE A 124 4.81 -7.83 2.10
C PHE A 124 5.61 -8.53 3.20
N GLN A 125 5.08 -9.61 3.76
CA GLN A 125 5.69 -10.42 4.82
C GLN A 125 6.24 -9.59 5.99
N LEU A 126 5.45 -8.63 6.42
CA LEU A 126 5.86 -7.61 7.38
C LEU A 126 6.07 -8.20 8.77
N LYS A 127 7.26 -7.97 9.36
CA LYS A 127 7.60 -8.38 10.73
C LYS A 127 7.17 -7.35 11.77
N GLN A 128 7.42 -6.08 11.48
CA GLN A 128 7.03 -4.94 12.28
C GLN A 128 6.33 -3.93 11.38
N PHE A 129 5.09 -3.63 11.65
CA PHE A 129 4.27 -2.83 10.76
C PHE A 129 3.24 -1.99 11.50
N ILE A 130 2.77 -0.97 10.83
CA ILE A 130 1.55 -0.24 11.16
C ILE A 130 0.37 -0.80 10.35
N LYS A 131 -0.80 -0.79 10.97
CA LYS A 131 -2.08 -1.21 10.38
C LYS A 131 -3.14 -0.18 10.71
N TYR A 132 -3.88 0.29 9.71
CA TYR A 132 -4.96 1.26 9.94
C TYR A 132 -5.97 1.26 8.78
N ASN A 133 -7.19 1.74 9.07
CA ASN A 133 -8.22 1.91 8.05
C ASN A 133 -7.93 3.16 7.20
N LEU A 134 -7.96 3.01 5.87
CA LEU A 134 -7.74 4.11 4.92
C LEU A 134 -8.72 5.28 5.15
N ALA A 135 -9.92 5.00 5.67
CA ALA A 135 -10.91 6.01 5.99
C ALA A 135 -10.42 7.09 6.95
N TYR A 136 -9.46 6.76 7.84
CA TYR A 136 -8.90 7.71 8.80
C TYR A 136 -8.02 8.79 8.17
N VAL A 137 -7.47 8.53 7.00
CA VAL A 137 -6.48 9.43 6.38
C VAL A 137 -6.93 10.02 5.05
N LYS A 138 -7.94 9.44 4.39
CA LYS A 138 -8.39 9.90 3.07
C LYS A 138 -8.88 11.34 3.04
N ALA A 139 -9.37 11.86 4.17
CA ALA A 139 -9.86 13.22 4.31
C ALA A 139 -8.79 14.25 4.71
N PHE A 140 -7.55 13.84 4.97
CA PHE A 140 -6.47 14.79 5.29
C PHE A 140 -6.19 15.72 4.12
N GLU A 141 -5.99 16.99 4.42
CA GLU A 141 -5.72 18.03 3.44
C GLU A 141 -4.23 18.41 3.35
N ASN A 142 -3.49 18.19 4.44
CA ASN A 142 -2.06 18.52 4.50
C ASN A 142 -1.18 17.31 4.17
N LYS A 143 -0.20 17.49 3.25
CA LYS A 143 0.70 16.42 2.81
C LYS A 143 1.51 15.74 3.94
N TYR A 144 1.75 16.45 5.05
CA TYR A 144 2.48 15.92 6.18
C TYR A 144 1.60 15.14 7.17
N SER A 145 0.29 15.35 7.15
CA SER A 145 -0.65 14.76 8.11
C SER A 145 -0.63 13.23 8.05
N MET A 146 -0.62 12.65 6.84
CA MET A 146 -0.56 11.19 6.65
C MET A 146 0.74 10.60 7.20
N ARG A 147 1.87 11.25 6.95
CA ARG A 147 3.18 10.82 7.44
C ARG A 147 3.28 10.88 8.96
N ILE A 148 2.79 11.96 9.55
CA ILE A 148 2.80 12.13 11.02
C ILE A 148 1.82 11.17 11.68
N TYR A 149 0.67 10.91 11.09
CA TYR A 149 -0.25 9.89 11.58
C TYR A 149 0.43 8.51 11.61
N GLU A 150 1.09 8.09 10.53
CA GLU A 150 1.79 6.82 10.45
C GLU A 150 2.96 6.74 11.44
N TRP A 151 3.76 7.81 11.56
CA TRP A 151 4.85 7.88 12.53
C TRP A 151 4.34 7.75 13.97
N LEU A 152 3.31 8.51 14.34
CA LEU A 152 2.73 8.44 15.69
C LEU A 152 2.11 7.06 15.97
N LEU A 153 1.43 6.46 14.98
CA LEU A 153 0.88 5.12 15.10
C LEU A 153 1.99 4.08 15.31
N LYS A 154 3.09 4.17 14.58
CA LYS A 154 4.29 3.34 14.78
C LYS A 154 4.83 3.48 16.19
N GLU A 155 4.98 4.71 16.70
CA GLU A 155 5.46 4.95 18.06
C GLU A 155 4.55 4.34 19.13
N LEU A 156 3.23 4.49 18.97
CA LEU A 156 2.26 3.90 19.90
C LEU A 156 2.29 2.37 19.87
N THR A 157 2.34 1.79 18.65
CA THR A 157 2.39 0.35 18.44
C THR A 157 3.67 -0.27 19.04
N GLN A 158 4.82 0.33 18.82
CA GLN A 158 6.08 -0.15 19.40
C GLN A 158 6.12 -0.06 20.93
N ARG A 159 5.51 0.98 21.50
CA ARG A 159 5.37 1.16 22.96
C ARG A 159 4.22 0.32 23.56
N LYS A 160 3.44 -0.36 22.72
CA LYS A 160 2.25 -1.14 23.14
C LYS A 160 1.28 -0.31 23.99
N THR A 161 1.04 0.92 23.61
CA THR A 161 0.18 1.86 24.33
C THR A 161 -0.72 2.62 23.39
N HIS A 162 -1.92 2.96 23.84
CA HIS A 162 -2.85 3.81 23.10
C HIS A 162 -2.68 5.30 23.42
N ARG A 163 -1.78 5.67 24.36
CA ARG A 163 -1.51 7.05 24.73
C ARG A 163 -0.05 7.24 25.09
N ALA A 164 0.59 8.28 24.55
CA ALA A 164 1.96 8.62 24.86
C ALA A 164 2.27 10.11 24.68
N ASN A 165 3.33 10.55 25.36
CA ASN A 165 4.04 11.78 25.04
C ASN A 165 5.30 11.38 24.26
N ILE A 166 5.39 11.84 22.99
CA ILE A 166 6.47 11.51 22.09
C ILE A 166 7.27 12.79 21.86
N GLU A 167 8.55 12.75 22.21
CA GLU A 167 9.46 13.87 22.05
C GLU A 167 10.36 13.64 20.83
N ILE A 168 10.58 14.70 20.06
CA ILE A 168 11.49 14.72 18.93
C ILE A 168 12.14 16.10 18.83
N SER A 169 13.42 16.18 18.51
CA SER A 169 14.03 17.48 18.22
C SER A 169 13.43 18.10 16.95
N ILE A 170 13.39 19.43 16.89
CA ILE A 170 12.92 20.13 15.67
C ILE A 170 13.78 19.76 14.47
N ALA A 171 15.07 19.54 14.67
CA ALA A 171 16.00 19.15 13.61
C ALA A 171 15.64 17.76 13.05
N GLU A 172 15.43 16.75 13.89
CA GLU A 172 15.02 15.40 13.48
C GLU A 172 13.64 15.40 12.84
N PHE A 173 12.68 16.17 13.39
CA PHE A 173 11.36 16.33 12.81
C PHE A 173 11.42 16.90 11.38
N LYS A 174 12.19 17.96 11.20
CA LYS A 174 12.43 18.56 9.87
C LYS A 174 13.16 17.60 8.94
N PHE A 175 14.16 16.90 9.43
CA PHE A 175 14.89 15.89 8.66
C PHE A 175 13.97 14.78 8.15
N MET A 176 13.13 14.24 9.01
CA MET A 176 12.14 13.22 8.64
C MET A 176 11.20 13.68 7.52
N LEU A 177 10.78 14.97 7.53
CA LEU A 177 9.82 15.53 6.58
C LEU A 177 10.46 16.24 5.38
N LEU A 178 11.80 16.20 5.23
CA LEU A 178 12.54 16.93 4.19
C LEU A 178 12.37 18.46 4.28
N LEU A 179 12.33 18.98 5.50
CA LEU A 179 12.10 20.40 5.81
C LEU A 179 13.35 21.14 6.32
N GLU A 180 14.54 20.56 6.19
CA GLU A 180 15.78 21.12 6.76
C GLU A 180 16.03 22.56 6.32
N LYS A 181 15.69 22.89 5.08
CA LYS A 181 15.85 24.22 4.47
C LYS A 181 14.57 25.07 4.50
N HIS A 182 13.49 24.56 5.09
CA HIS A 182 12.18 25.21 5.11
C HIS A 182 11.81 25.64 6.52
N TYR A 183 10.97 26.68 6.62
CA TYR A 183 10.44 27.18 7.90
C TYR A 183 11.53 27.44 8.95
N PRO A 184 12.47 28.39 8.71
CA PRO A 184 13.56 28.65 9.62
C PRO A 184 13.09 29.01 11.04
N GLU A 185 11.99 29.75 11.13
CA GLU A 185 11.40 30.14 12.40
C GLU A 185 10.34 29.11 12.90
N PHE A 186 10.30 28.90 14.21
CA PHE A 186 9.26 28.05 14.82
C PHE A 186 7.83 28.53 14.51
N LYS A 187 7.62 29.86 14.42
CA LYS A 187 6.31 30.44 14.10
C LYS A 187 5.79 29.97 12.76
N GLU A 188 6.65 29.90 11.74
CA GLU A 188 6.33 29.42 10.42
C GLU A 188 6.05 27.91 10.39
N LEU A 189 6.96 27.12 11.02
CA LEU A 189 6.76 25.68 11.19
C LEU A 189 5.43 25.39 11.86
N ASN A 190 5.11 26.11 12.93
CA ASN A 190 3.85 25.94 13.65
C ASN A 190 2.63 26.30 12.77
N ARG A 191 2.71 27.40 12.02
CA ARG A 191 1.61 27.88 11.18
C ARG A 191 1.32 26.94 10.02
N TRP A 192 2.36 26.52 9.30
CA TRP A 192 2.23 25.84 8.02
C TRP A 192 2.31 24.30 8.10
N VAL A 193 2.83 23.77 9.20
CA VAL A 193 3.02 22.33 9.38
C VAL A 193 2.26 21.82 10.60
N LEU A 194 2.59 22.29 11.82
CA LEU A 194 2.08 21.66 13.05
C LEU A 194 0.57 21.90 13.27
N LYS A 195 0.07 23.12 13.04
CA LYS A 195 -1.38 23.42 13.17
C LYS A 195 -2.24 22.65 12.16
N PRO A 196 -1.90 22.63 10.85
CA PRO A 196 -2.64 21.82 9.86
C PRO A 196 -2.65 20.33 10.22
N ILE A 197 -1.51 19.75 10.61
CA ILE A 197 -1.43 18.36 11.07
C ILE A 197 -2.38 18.12 12.26
N THR A 198 -2.32 19.00 13.27
CA THR A 198 -3.17 18.89 14.46
C THR A 198 -4.65 18.94 14.08
N LYS A 199 -5.04 19.85 13.18
CA LYS A 199 -6.41 19.94 12.65
C LYS A 199 -6.83 18.65 11.96
N ASP A 200 -6.06 18.16 10.99
CA ASP A 200 -6.38 16.98 10.21
C ASP A 200 -6.57 15.75 11.11
N LEU A 201 -5.59 15.47 11.98
CA LEU A 201 -5.63 14.28 12.83
C LEU A 201 -6.82 14.33 13.81
N ASN A 202 -7.07 15.50 14.43
CA ASN A 202 -8.15 15.64 15.40
C ASN A 202 -9.55 15.60 14.75
N THR A 203 -9.67 16.00 13.49
CA THR A 203 -10.97 16.09 12.80
C THR A 203 -11.32 14.79 12.10
N HIS A 204 -10.34 14.14 11.44
CA HIS A 204 -10.61 13.09 10.46
C HIS A 204 -10.13 11.71 10.88
N SER A 205 -9.26 11.58 11.92
CA SER A 205 -8.72 10.29 12.31
C SER A 205 -9.26 9.77 13.65
N ASN A 206 -8.88 8.54 13.96
CA ASN A 206 -9.11 7.92 15.28
C ASN A 206 -8.08 8.37 16.35
N MET A 207 -7.31 9.43 16.06
CA MET A 207 -6.23 9.91 16.92
C MET A 207 -6.55 11.31 17.44
N LYS A 208 -6.27 11.56 18.73
CA LYS A 208 -6.27 12.88 19.32
C LYS A 208 -4.85 13.34 19.55
N LEU A 209 -4.55 14.55 19.11
CA LEU A 209 -3.21 15.12 19.10
C LEU A 209 -3.19 16.54 19.67
N ALA A 210 -2.25 16.80 20.58
CA ALA A 210 -1.80 18.14 20.94
C ALA A 210 -0.29 18.22 20.79
N ILE A 211 0.22 19.34 20.29
CA ILE A 211 1.65 19.55 20.05
C ILE A 211 2.14 20.70 20.91
N GLY A 212 3.03 20.38 21.85
CA GLY A 212 3.76 21.33 22.68
C GLY A 212 5.21 21.52 22.20
N LYS A 213 5.91 22.45 22.82
CA LYS A 213 7.34 22.70 22.60
C LYS A 213 8.09 22.89 23.91
N ARG A 214 9.38 22.53 23.92
CA ARG A 214 10.30 22.77 25.03
C ARG A 214 11.54 23.54 24.55
N GLY A 215 12.03 24.44 25.41
CA GLY A 215 13.21 25.27 25.14
C GLY A 215 12.88 26.69 24.64
N ARG A 216 13.84 27.61 24.80
CA ARG A 216 13.83 28.99 24.31
C ARG A 216 15.26 29.32 23.81
N PRO A 217 15.51 29.33 22.46
CA PRO A 217 14.55 29.02 21.40
C PRO A 217 14.03 27.58 21.47
N ALA A 218 12.87 27.30 20.82
CA ALA A 218 12.28 25.97 20.81
C ALA A 218 13.22 24.95 20.16
N GLY A 219 13.58 23.90 20.89
CA GLY A 219 14.49 22.84 20.40
C GLY A 219 13.81 21.48 20.27
N THR A 220 12.73 21.25 21.04
CA THR A 220 12.04 19.96 21.10
C THR A 220 10.54 20.15 20.90
N LEU A 221 9.92 19.29 20.11
CA LEU A 221 8.47 19.13 19.98
C LEU A 221 8.01 18.00 20.90
N ILE A 222 6.84 18.17 21.50
CA ILE A 222 6.21 17.17 22.37
C ILE A 222 4.83 16.86 21.78
N PHE A 223 4.67 15.67 21.23
CA PHE A 223 3.42 15.17 20.70
C PHE A 223 2.67 14.40 21.77
N GLN A 224 1.61 14.99 22.30
CA GLN A 224 0.68 14.33 23.21
C GLN A 224 -0.38 13.63 22.37
N VAL A 225 -0.30 12.32 22.25
CA VAL A 225 -1.12 11.53 21.34
C VAL A 225 -1.93 10.48 22.09
N ALA A 226 -3.17 10.27 21.66
CA ALA A 226 -4.04 9.21 22.15
C ALA A 226 -4.90 8.67 21.00
N LEU A 227 -5.03 7.33 20.92
CA LEU A 227 -6.04 6.69 20.06
C LEU A 227 -7.40 6.68 20.79
N ASN A 228 -8.47 6.85 20.03
CA ASN A 228 -9.84 6.81 20.54
C ASN A 228 -10.23 5.41 21.07
N GLN A 229 -9.55 4.37 20.54
CA GLN A 229 -9.74 2.98 20.97
C GLN A 229 -8.38 2.38 21.31
N PRO A 230 -8.28 1.47 22.29
CA PRO A 230 -7.05 0.75 22.55
C PRO A 230 -6.58 -0.02 21.31
N LEU A 231 -5.25 -0.19 21.20
CA LEU A 231 -4.68 -1.12 20.21
C LEU A 231 -5.21 -2.52 20.48
N GLU A 232 -5.68 -3.22 19.44
CA GLU A 232 -6.11 -4.61 19.61
C GLU A 232 -4.93 -5.47 20.07
N PRO A 233 -5.12 -6.38 21.05
CA PRO A 233 -4.09 -7.34 21.43
C PRO A 233 -3.81 -8.27 20.26
N GLY A 234 -2.68 -8.13 19.58
CA GLY A 234 -2.31 -8.97 18.45
C GLY A 234 -1.51 -8.28 17.36
N ASP A 235 -1.40 -6.96 17.38
CA ASP A 235 -0.67 -6.19 16.36
C ASP A 235 0.86 -6.33 16.46
N ASN A 236 1.39 -7.17 17.37
CA ASN A 236 2.80 -7.48 17.51
C ASN A 236 3.04 -8.99 17.58
N ALA A 237 3.60 -9.54 16.49
CA ALA A 237 4.42 -10.74 16.46
C ALA A 237 3.90 -11.96 17.27
N LYS A 238 2.73 -12.47 16.96
CA LYS A 238 2.48 -13.92 16.98
C LYS A 238 2.05 -14.29 15.57
N LYS A 239 2.62 -15.36 15.05
CA LYS A 239 2.11 -16.07 13.89
C LYS A 239 0.61 -16.26 14.12
N ASP A 240 -0.19 -15.32 13.70
CA ASP A 240 -1.63 -15.51 13.65
C ASP A 240 -1.89 -16.43 12.45
N SER A 241 -1.76 -17.72 12.72
CA SER A 241 -2.32 -18.79 11.89
C SER A 241 -3.84 -18.77 11.98
N ARG A 242 -4.45 -17.63 12.28
CA ARG A 242 -5.87 -17.45 12.04
C ARG A 242 -6.03 -17.49 10.53
N LYS A 243 -6.59 -18.58 10.08
CA LYS A 243 -7.26 -18.66 8.79
C LYS A 243 -8.05 -17.36 8.65
N ILE A 244 -7.50 -16.39 7.94
CA ILE A 244 -8.29 -15.32 7.38
C ILE A 244 -9.31 -16.09 6.55
N ASN A 245 -10.52 -16.17 7.08
CA ASN A 245 -11.61 -16.77 6.33
C ASN A 245 -11.66 -16.04 5.00
N ASN A 246 -11.24 -16.68 3.93
CA ASN A 246 -11.32 -16.22 2.55
C ASN A 246 -12.77 -15.91 2.11
N SER A 247 -13.74 -16.02 3.04
CA SER A 247 -15.17 -15.87 2.74
C SER A 247 -15.72 -14.44 2.85
N THR A 248 -14.88 -13.42 3.22
CA THR A 248 -15.39 -12.03 3.34
C THR A 248 -14.56 -10.99 2.60
N ARG A 249 -13.63 -11.40 1.73
CA ARG A 249 -13.20 -10.50 0.65
C ARG A 249 -14.21 -10.66 -0.47
N THR A 250 -15.17 -9.75 -0.53
CA THR A 250 -15.77 -9.43 -1.83
C THR A 250 -14.57 -9.16 -2.74
N PRO A 251 -14.39 -9.91 -3.83
CA PRO A 251 -13.39 -9.57 -4.82
C PRO A 251 -13.65 -8.09 -5.13
N ILE A 252 -12.58 -7.29 -5.19
CA ILE A 252 -12.66 -6.00 -5.88
C ILE A 252 -13.40 -6.35 -7.16
N PRO A 253 -14.47 -5.62 -7.55
CA PRO A 253 -15.12 -5.92 -8.80
C PRO A 253 -14.02 -5.89 -9.85
N VAL A 254 -13.54 -7.07 -10.19
CA VAL A 254 -12.66 -7.23 -11.35
C VAL A 254 -13.57 -6.74 -12.45
N LEU A 255 -13.19 -5.64 -13.05
CA LEU A 255 -13.86 -5.07 -14.21
C LEU A 255 -14.35 -6.23 -15.03
N ASN A 256 -15.64 -6.32 -15.30
CA ASN A 256 -16.30 -7.30 -16.16
C ASN A 256 -15.36 -8.19 -16.99
N MET A 257 -14.39 -8.82 -16.32
CA MET A 257 -13.57 -9.86 -16.94
C MET A 257 -14.50 -11.03 -17.11
N THR A 258 -14.55 -11.55 -18.30
CA THR A 258 -15.25 -12.78 -18.56
C THR A 258 -14.64 -13.89 -17.68
N GLU A 259 -15.41 -14.92 -17.38
CA GLU A 259 -14.89 -16.10 -16.64
C GLU A 259 -13.63 -16.67 -17.30
N ASP A 260 -13.54 -16.60 -18.62
CA ASP A 260 -12.40 -17.04 -19.41
C ASP A 260 -11.15 -16.18 -19.19
N GLU A 261 -11.30 -14.86 -19.11
CA GLU A 261 -10.19 -13.96 -18.81
C GLU A 261 -9.65 -14.16 -17.39
N LEU A 262 -10.54 -14.40 -16.41
CA LEU A 262 -10.15 -14.72 -15.04
C LEU A 262 -9.42 -16.06 -14.95
N LEU A 263 -9.90 -17.06 -15.68
CA LEU A 263 -9.29 -18.38 -15.75
C LEU A 263 -7.91 -18.31 -16.43
N TYR A 264 -7.79 -17.51 -17.51
CA TYR A 264 -6.52 -17.28 -18.19
C TYR A 264 -5.51 -16.55 -17.29
N LYS A 265 -5.92 -15.52 -16.59
CA LYS A 265 -5.06 -14.79 -15.64
C LYS A 265 -4.52 -15.71 -14.51
N THR A 266 -5.35 -16.63 -14.06
CA THR A 266 -4.95 -17.66 -13.09
C THR A 266 -3.93 -18.63 -13.68
N LEU A 267 -4.13 -19.06 -14.92
CA LEU A 267 -3.22 -19.91 -15.67
C LEU A 267 -1.83 -19.23 -15.86
N GLU A 268 -1.85 -17.99 -16.31
CA GLU A 268 -0.62 -17.20 -16.51
C GLU A 268 0.18 -17.04 -15.21
N ASN A 269 -0.49 -16.72 -14.09
CA ASN A 269 0.15 -16.62 -12.77
C ASN A 269 0.82 -17.94 -12.35
N VAL A 270 0.16 -19.08 -12.53
CA VAL A 270 0.74 -20.40 -12.21
C VAL A 270 1.97 -20.70 -13.07
N LEU A 271 1.92 -20.39 -14.35
CA LEU A 271 3.06 -20.61 -15.26
C LEU A 271 4.24 -19.67 -14.94
N GLN A 272 3.97 -18.40 -14.65
CA GLN A 272 5.00 -17.45 -14.24
C GLN A 272 5.71 -17.88 -12.95
N ARG A 273 4.95 -18.34 -11.95
CA ARG A 273 5.52 -18.88 -10.72
C ARG A 273 6.38 -20.12 -10.94
N ALA A 274 6.01 -20.95 -11.90
CA ALA A 274 6.80 -22.13 -12.26
C ALA A 274 8.12 -21.74 -12.95
N LEU A 275 8.09 -20.73 -13.83
CA LEU A 275 9.28 -20.25 -14.55
C LEU A 275 10.34 -19.67 -13.59
N ILE A 276 9.92 -18.99 -12.51
CA ILE A 276 10.82 -18.44 -11.50
C ILE A 276 11.13 -19.42 -10.36
N ALA A 277 10.90 -20.72 -10.59
CA ALA A 277 11.14 -21.81 -9.64
C ALA A 277 10.45 -21.67 -8.26
N ARG A 278 9.37 -20.91 -8.16
CA ARG A 278 8.60 -20.75 -6.92
C ARG A 278 7.60 -21.87 -6.66
N ILE A 279 7.19 -22.58 -7.72
CA ILE A 279 6.40 -23.82 -7.64
C ILE A 279 6.97 -24.83 -8.62
N GLN A 280 6.91 -26.11 -8.24
CA GLN A 280 7.31 -27.20 -9.12
C GLN A 280 6.06 -27.83 -9.76
N LEU A 281 5.90 -27.62 -11.07
CA LEU A 281 4.88 -28.31 -11.84
C LEU A 281 5.35 -29.72 -12.17
N THR A 282 4.42 -30.70 -12.17
CA THR A 282 4.72 -31.99 -12.79
C THR A 282 4.92 -31.80 -14.29
N LYS A 283 5.72 -32.67 -14.94
CA LYS A 283 5.94 -32.62 -16.40
C LYS A 283 4.62 -32.63 -17.19
N PHE A 284 3.65 -33.39 -16.68
CA PHE A 284 2.33 -33.50 -17.29
C PHE A 284 1.53 -32.19 -17.13
N ASP A 285 1.47 -31.62 -15.92
CA ASP A 285 0.73 -30.37 -15.65
C ASP A 285 1.38 -29.20 -16.41
N ALA A 286 2.72 -29.12 -16.46
CA ALA A 286 3.43 -28.10 -17.21
C ALA A 286 3.05 -28.13 -18.71
N LYS A 287 3.15 -29.31 -19.34
CA LYS A 287 2.78 -29.47 -20.76
C LYS A 287 1.33 -29.10 -21.01
N PHE A 288 0.41 -29.52 -20.11
CA PHE A 288 -1.01 -29.22 -20.23
C PHE A 288 -1.29 -27.71 -20.08
N LEU A 289 -0.71 -27.04 -19.10
CA LEU A 289 -0.91 -25.60 -18.86
C LEU A 289 -0.34 -24.74 -19.99
N PHE A 290 0.85 -25.07 -20.52
CA PHE A 290 1.42 -24.38 -21.69
C PHE A 290 0.58 -24.58 -22.96
N ASP A 291 0.02 -25.76 -23.19
CA ASP A 291 -0.91 -26.00 -24.31
C ASP A 291 -2.19 -25.15 -24.16
N MET A 292 -2.74 -25.03 -22.95
CA MET A 292 -3.90 -24.18 -22.68
C MET A 292 -3.59 -22.69 -22.91
N GLN A 293 -2.42 -22.22 -22.48
CA GLN A 293 -1.98 -20.85 -22.70
C GLN A 293 -1.86 -20.53 -24.19
N SER A 294 -1.18 -21.40 -24.94
CA SER A 294 -1.00 -21.22 -26.38
C SER A 294 -2.33 -21.18 -27.15
N LYS A 295 -3.26 -22.05 -26.78
CA LYS A 295 -4.60 -22.08 -27.39
C LYS A 295 -5.45 -20.88 -27.02
N TYR A 296 -5.31 -20.34 -25.81
CA TYR A 296 -5.99 -19.09 -25.42
C TYR A 296 -5.47 -17.91 -26.25
N HIS A 297 -4.17 -17.80 -26.47
CA HIS A 297 -3.58 -16.73 -27.30
C HIS A 297 -4.10 -16.78 -28.75
N LEU A 298 -4.38 -17.98 -29.29
CA LEU A 298 -4.91 -18.14 -30.64
C LEU A 298 -6.40 -17.76 -30.74
N ASN A 299 -7.19 -18.02 -29.69
CA ASN A 299 -8.65 -17.92 -29.73
C ASN A 299 -9.22 -16.74 -28.91
N ALA A 300 -8.40 -16.08 -28.11
CA ALA A 300 -8.76 -15.01 -27.14
C ALA A 300 -9.91 -15.39 -26.16
N SER A 301 -10.21 -16.68 -26.02
CA SER A 301 -11.21 -17.21 -25.07
C SER A 301 -10.97 -18.70 -24.79
N PHE A 302 -11.66 -19.25 -23.80
CA PHE A 302 -11.75 -20.69 -23.53
C PHE A 302 -13.07 -21.31 -23.98
N SER A 303 -13.86 -20.63 -24.80
CA SER A 303 -15.18 -21.12 -25.30
C SER A 303 -15.10 -22.43 -26.09
N TRP A 304 -13.91 -22.78 -26.58
CA TRP A 304 -13.65 -24.05 -27.29
C TRP A 304 -13.39 -25.24 -26.35
N LEU A 305 -13.23 -25.02 -25.04
CA LEU A 305 -13.07 -26.11 -24.08
C LEU A 305 -14.40 -26.84 -23.87
N THR A 306 -14.33 -28.17 -23.85
CA THR A 306 -15.43 -28.96 -23.32
C THR A 306 -15.51 -28.82 -21.80
N ASP A 307 -16.68 -29.06 -21.20
CA ASP A 307 -16.88 -28.99 -19.74
C ASP A 307 -15.84 -29.84 -18.98
N LYS A 308 -15.51 -31.02 -19.49
CA LYS A 308 -14.48 -31.91 -18.93
C LYS A 308 -13.09 -31.29 -18.96
N GLN A 309 -12.75 -30.60 -20.05
CA GLN A 309 -11.46 -29.91 -20.18
C GLN A 309 -11.37 -28.68 -19.30
N ARG A 310 -12.48 -27.90 -19.20
CA ARG A 310 -12.57 -26.75 -18.31
C ARG A 310 -12.41 -27.19 -16.84
N ALA A 311 -13.14 -28.18 -16.39
CA ALA A 311 -13.03 -28.75 -15.05
C ALA A 311 -11.61 -29.28 -14.75
N LYS A 312 -10.96 -29.89 -15.74
CA LYS A 312 -9.57 -30.35 -15.61
C LYS A 312 -8.60 -29.16 -15.45
N LEU A 313 -8.78 -28.08 -16.23
CA LEU A 313 -7.94 -26.87 -16.13
C LEU A 313 -8.10 -26.23 -14.74
N GLU A 314 -9.32 -25.99 -14.29
CA GLU A 314 -9.63 -25.43 -12.98
C GLU A 314 -9.06 -26.28 -11.83
N LYS A 315 -9.21 -27.60 -11.91
CA LYS A 315 -8.63 -28.54 -10.93
C LYS A 315 -7.11 -28.49 -10.93
N THR A 316 -6.47 -28.40 -12.09
CA THR A 316 -5.01 -28.29 -12.19
C THR A 316 -4.52 -26.97 -11.61
N LEU A 317 -5.17 -25.86 -11.94
CA LEU A 317 -4.83 -24.56 -11.41
C LEU A 317 -5.04 -24.47 -9.89
N SER A 318 -6.12 -25.06 -9.37
CA SER A 318 -6.40 -25.09 -7.93
C SER A 318 -5.33 -25.84 -7.12
N LYS A 319 -4.69 -26.86 -7.72
CA LYS A 319 -3.58 -27.62 -7.12
C LYS A 319 -2.38 -26.70 -6.82
N TYR A 320 -2.12 -25.71 -7.66
CA TYR A 320 -0.96 -24.81 -7.57
C TYR A 320 -1.31 -23.41 -7.07
N ARG A 321 -2.58 -23.15 -6.75
CA ARG A 321 -3.05 -21.87 -6.22
C ARG A 321 -2.79 -21.68 -4.71
N LYS A 322 -2.50 -22.75 -4.00
CA LYS A 322 -2.36 -22.79 -2.52
C LYS A 322 -0.93 -22.66 -2.02
N PHE A 323 0.01 -22.32 -2.89
CA PHE A 323 1.42 -22.15 -2.51
C PHE A 323 1.91 -20.74 -2.76
#